data_c55c6b8ec5475ce511cfbe1f5dc3a5c9
#
_entry.id   c55c6b8ec5475ce511cfbe1f5dc3a5c9
#
_cell.length_a   1.000
_cell.length_b   1.000
_cell.length_c   1.000
_cell.angle_alpha   90.00
_cell.angle_beta   90.00
_cell.angle_gamma   90.00
#
_symmetry.space_group_name_H-M   'P 1'
#
loop_
_entity.id
_entity.type
_entity.pdbx_description
1 polymer ?
#
loop_
_entity_poly.entity_id
_entity_poly.type
_entity_poly.pdbx_seq_one_letter_code
_entity_poly.pdbx_strand_id
1 'polypeptide(L)' 'MPVTLKLIVPASQCGSLIGKGGSKIKEIREITGASIQVASEMLPNSTERAVTLSGSADSITKSIYQICCVMLERRKIN' A
#
# COMPACT_ATOMS: atom_id res chain seq x y z
N MET A 1 -7.28 -18.40 -8.14
CA MET A 1 -8.24 -17.78 -7.20
C MET A 1 -7.72 -16.47 -6.68
N PRO A 2 -8.50 -15.39 -6.76
CA PRO A 2 -8.08 -14.13 -6.18
C PRO A 2 -8.06 -14.22 -4.65
N VAL A 3 -7.11 -13.51 -4.09
CA VAL A 3 -6.92 -13.42 -2.64
C VAL A 3 -7.09 -11.95 -2.25
N THR A 4 -7.61 -11.69 -1.08
CA THR A 4 -7.72 -10.35 -0.53
C THR A 4 -6.98 -10.30 0.80
N LEU A 5 -6.13 -9.29 0.94
CA LEU A 5 -5.34 -9.08 2.15
C LEU A 5 -5.48 -7.63 2.57
N LYS A 6 -5.72 -7.40 3.85
CA LYS A 6 -5.72 -6.05 4.41
C LYS A 6 -4.49 -5.83 5.25
N LEU A 7 -3.80 -4.72 4.95
CA LEU A 7 -2.68 -4.25 5.76
C LEU A 7 -3.16 -3.06 6.58
N ILE A 8 -2.57 -2.90 7.74
CA ILE A 8 -2.81 -1.73 8.59
C ILE A 8 -1.55 -0.88 8.54
N VAL A 9 -1.68 0.33 8.03
CA VAL A 9 -0.54 1.20 7.74
C VAL A 9 -0.73 2.55 8.43
N PRO A 10 0.30 3.05 9.13
CA PRO A 10 0.21 4.38 9.73
C PRO A 10 -0.15 5.43 8.68
N ALA A 11 -1.11 6.29 9.01
CA ALA A 11 -1.56 7.33 8.08
C ALA A 11 -0.40 8.22 7.63
N SER A 12 0.58 8.43 8.51
CA SER A 12 1.77 9.23 8.18
C SER A 12 2.59 8.64 7.03
N GLN A 13 2.45 7.35 6.75
CA GLN A 13 3.18 6.68 5.67
C GLN A 13 2.34 6.45 4.43
N CYS A 14 1.02 6.62 4.52
CA CYS A 14 0.13 6.42 3.39
C CYS A 14 0.40 7.44 2.27
N GLY A 15 0.80 8.66 2.62
CA GLY A 15 1.14 9.68 1.64
C GLY A 15 2.28 9.24 0.73
N SER A 16 3.32 8.61 1.30
CA SER A 16 4.45 8.10 0.54
C SER A 16 4.04 6.94 -0.37
N LEU A 17 3.14 6.10 0.11
CA LEU A 17 2.62 4.98 -0.67
C LEU A 17 1.79 5.45 -1.86
N ILE A 18 0.96 6.45 -1.65
CA ILE A 18 0.14 7.01 -2.72
C ILE A 18 1.02 7.77 -3.72
N GLY A 19 1.95 8.56 -3.20
CA GLY A 19 2.83 9.37 -4.00
C GLY A 19 2.16 10.63 -4.53
N LYS A 20 2.93 11.46 -5.19
CA LYS A 20 2.44 12.72 -5.73
C LYS A 20 1.41 12.47 -6.83
N GLY A 21 0.19 12.96 -6.61
CA GLY A 21 -0.89 12.75 -7.57
C GLY A 21 -1.28 11.29 -7.77
N GLY A 22 -0.97 10.43 -6.81
CA GLY A 22 -1.27 9.02 -6.92
C GLY A 22 -0.29 8.23 -7.79
N SER A 23 0.84 8.83 -8.18
CA SER A 23 1.79 8.22 -9.12
C SER A 23 2.43 6.94 -8.60
N LYS A 24 2.77 6.91 -7.31
CA LYS A 24 3.47 5.75 -6.75
C LYS A 24 2.56 4.52 -6.66
N ILE A 25 1.36 4.71 -6.14
CA ILE A 25 0.42 3.59 -6.04
C ILE A 25 0.01 3.06 -7.41
N LYS A 26 -0.10 3.96 -8.39
CA LYS A 26 -0.39 3.57 -9.77
C LYS A 26 0.73 2.70 -10.35
N GLU A 27 1.98 3.12 -10.12
CA GLU A 27 3.15 2.37 -10.55
C GLU A 27 3.16 0.97 -9.93
N ILE A 28 2.89 0.89 -8.63
CA ILE A 28 2.87 -0.40 -7.92
C ILE A 28 1.78 -1.31 -8.49
N ARG A 29 0.59 -0.78 -8.75
CA ARG A 29 -0.49 -1.55 -9.38
C ARG A 29 -0.07 -2.11 -10.73
N GLU A 30 0.61 -1.30 -11.53
CA GLU A 30 1.05 -1.71 -12.86
C GLU A 30 2.13 -2.79 -12.81
N ILE A 31 3.10 -2.64 -11.90
CA ILE A 31 4.19 -3.59 -11.74
C ILE A 31 3.69 -4.95 -11.21
N THR A 32 2.77 -4.92 -10.27
CA THR A 32 2.35 -6.12 -9.54
C THR A 32 1.12 -6.80 -10.11
N GLY A 33 0.28 -6.06 -10.80
CA GLY A 33 -1.00 -6.55 -11.29
C GLY A 33 -2.06 -6.67 -10.19
N ALA A 34 -1.77 -6.22 -8.98
CA ALA A 34 -2.72 -6.27 -7.88
C ALA A 34 -3.65 -5.05 -7.89
N SER A 35 -4.86 -5.22 -7.36
CA SER A 35 -5.71 -4.12 -6.99
C SER A 35 -5.27 -3.63 -5.62
N ILE A 36 -5.01 -2.34 -5.47
CA ILE A 36 -4.55 -1.75 -4.22
C ILE A 36 -5.42 -0.55 -3.90
N GLN A 37 -6.03 -0.55 -2.73
CA GLN A 37 -6.89 0.56 -2.30
C GLN A 37 -6.46 1.01 -0.92
N VAL A 38 -6.20 2.30 -0.78
CA VAL A 38 -5.88 2.92 0.51
C VAL A 38 -7.14 3.60 1.02
N ALA A 39 -7.59 3.24 2.22
CA ALA A 39 -8.77 3.84 2.80
C ALA A 39 -8.57 5.35 2.96
N SER A 40 -9.59 6.14 2.66
CA SER A 40 -9.52 7.60 2.78
C SER A 40 -9.58 8.05 4.23
N GLU A 41 -10.10 7.22 5.12
CA GLU A 41 -10.25 7.55 6.53
C GLU A 41 -9.45 6.61 7.41
N MET A 42 -9.09 7.08 8.59
CA MET A 42 -8.43 6.27 9.60
C MET A 42 -9.41 5.27 10.21
N LEU A 43 -8.88 4.17 10.72
CA LEU A 43 -9.66 3.21 11.49
C LEU A 43 -10.18 3.87 12.77
N PRO A 44 -11.30 3.41 13.33
CA PRO A 44 -11.86 3.98 14.56
C PRO A 44 -10.82 4.03 15.68
N ASN A 45 -10.70 5.19 16.32
CA ASN A 45 -9.79 5.42 17.45
C ASN A 45 -8.33 5.10 17.09
N SER A 46 -7.94 5.35 15.85
CA SER A 46 -6.62 4.96 15.37
C SER A 46 -6.04 6.06 14.47
N THR A 47 -4.71 6.05 14.34
CA THR A 47 -3.99 6.88 13.37
C THR A 47 -3.57 6.06 12.15
N GLU A 48 -4.16 4.89 11.98
CA GLU A 48 -3.83 3.97 10.90
C GLU A 48 -4.95 3.86 9.89
N ARG A 49 -4.59 3.52 8.66
CA ARG A 49 -5.55 3.29 7.58
C ARG A 49 -5.41 1.87 7.06
N ALA A 50 -6.51 1.33 6.57
CA ALA A 50 -6.48 0.03 5.92
C ALA A 50 -6.01 0.17 4.48
N VAL A 51 -5.11 -0.73 4.07
CA VAL A 51 -4.68 -0.86 2.67
C VAL A 51 -5.12 -2.25 2.22
N THR A 52 -6.03 -2.29 1.26
CA THR A 52 -6.60 -3.55 0.78
C THR A 52 -5.92 -3.96 -0.51
N LEU A 53 -5.34 -5.16 -0.50
CA LEU A 53 -4.68 -5.76 -1.66
C LEU A 53 -5.53 -6.91 -2.16
N SER A 54 -5.74 -6.99 -3.47
CA SER A 54 -6.53 -8.06 -4.06
C SER A 54 -5.90 -8.50 -5.37
N GLY A 55 -5.90 -9.80 -5.60
CA GLY A 55 -5.35 -10.38 -6.82
C GLY A 55 -4.83 -11.79 -6.58
N SER A 56 -3.94 -12.27 -7.44
CA SER A 56 -3.29 -13.56 -7.24
C SER A 56 -2.34 -13.51 -6.04
N ALA A 57 -2.01 -14.65 -5.50
CA ALA A 57 -1.04 -14.72 -4.41
C ALA A 57 0.30 -14.10 -4.82
N ASP A 58 0.72 -14.32 -6.06
CA ASP A 58 1.95 -13.74 -6.59
C ASP A 58 1.87 -12.21 -6.66
N SER A 59 0.76 -11.67 -7.17
CA SER A 59 0.56 -10.23 -7.26
C SER A 59 0.57 -9.58 -5.87
N ILE A 60 -0.06 -10.22 -4.90
CA ILE A 60 -0.09 -9.72 -3.52
C ILE A 60 1.30 -9.75 -2.90
N THR A 61 2.05 -10.82 -3.10
CA THR A 61 3.43 -10.93 -2.59
C THR A 61 4.29 -9.81 -3.17
N LYS A 62 4.20 -9.57 -4.47
CA LYS A 62 4.93 -8.48 -5.12
C LYS A 62 4.52 -7.12 -4.57
N SER A 63 3.23 -6.95 -4.29
CA SER A 63 2.71 -5.69 -3.75
C SER A 63 3.25 -5.42 -2.35
N ILE A 64 3.28 -6.42 -1.50
CA ILE A 64 3.83 -6.29 -0.14
C ILE A 64 5.30 -5.90 -0.22
N TYR A 65 6.07 -6.52 -1.12
CA TYR A 65 7.47 -6.18 -1.31
C TYR A 65 7.64 -4.70 -1.69
N GLN A 66 6.87 -4.24 -2.67
CA GLN A 66 6.93 -2.84 -3.12
C GLN A 66 6.54 -1.86 -2.02
N ILE A 67 5.51 -2.20 -1.26
CA ILE A 67 5.07 -1.36 -0.14
C ILE A 67 6.16 -1.28 0.93
N CYS A 68 6.79 -2.39 1.25
CA CYS A 68 7.88 -2.40 2.22
C CYS A 68 9.06 -1.57 1.73
N CYS A 69 9.39 -1.61 0.44
CA CYS A 69 10.46 -0.79 -0.13
C CYS A 69 10.17 0.70 0.05
N VAL A 70 8.93 1.13 -0.20
CA VAL A 70 8.54 2.52 -0.03
C VAL A 70 8.71 2.96 1.42
N MET A 71 8.30 2.13 2.36
CA MET A 71 8.41 2.45 3.78
C MET A 71 9.85 2.52 4.25
N LEU A 72 10.70 1.63 3.74
CA LEU A 72 12.15 1.65 4.07
C LEU A 72 12.83 2.89 3.51
N GLU A 73 12.48 3.31 2.31
CA GLU A 73 13.02 4.55 1.72
C GLU A 73 12.67 5.75 2.57
N ARG A 74 11.43 5.83 3.06
CA ARG A 74 11.01 6.92 3.91
C ARG A 74 11.84 6.98 5.19
N ARG A 75 12.20 5.83 5.77
CA ARG A 75 13.04 5.80 6.96
C ARG A 75 14.45 6.30 6.69
N LYS A 76 14.98 6.08 5.50
CA LYS A 76 16.32 6.52 5.12
C LYS A 76 16.43 8.03 4.96
N ILE A 77 15.34 8.68 4.63
CA ILE A 77 15.31 10.12 4.38
C ILE A 77 15.43 10.93 5.67
N ASN A 78 15.11 10.34 6.79
CA ASN A 78 15.18 11.04 8.08
C ASN A 78 16.61 11.14 8.59
#